data_dfe0b3be64c27678a0cf111158f7690b
#
_entry.id   dfe0b3be64c27678a0cf111158f7690b
#
_cell.length_a   1.000
_cell.length_b   1.000
_cell.length_c   1.000
_cell.angle_alpha   90.00
_cell.angle_beta   90.00
_cell.angle_gamma   90.00
#
_symmetry.space_group_name_H-M   'P 1'
#
loop_
_entity.id
_entity.type
_entity.pdbx_description
1 polymer ?
#
loop_
_entity_poly.entity_id
_entity_poly.type
_entity_poly.pdbx_seq_one_letter_code
_entity_poly.pdbx_strand_id
1 'polypeptide(L)'
;VAQRVARLFPLRVPRGFLARMQKGDPEDPLLQQILPLAAEEIVSVGFSHDPLQEHTANPLPGLLHKYHGRVLLTITGACAINCRYCFRRHFPYAENIPGGKAWQNILAYIQADSSISEVILSGGDPLLANDHYLRKCADDLANIAHVNILRIHSRLPIVLPERITTDFLNWFSATRLQTILITHSNHANELNDPVKSAIEDLRQ
;
A
#
# COMPACT_ATOMS: atom_id res chain seq x y z
N VAL A 1 -0.39 -29.17 0.22
CA VAL A 1 0.65 -28.13 0.20
C VAL A 1 0.03 -26.75 0.05
N ALA A 2 -0.76 -26.45 -1.00
CA ALA A 2 -1.40 -25.14 -1.20
C ALA A 2 -2.20 -24.66 0.02
N GLN A 3 -2.90 -25.54 0.74
CA GLN A 3 -3.63 -25.21 1.97
C GLN A 3 -2.72 -24.79 3.12
N ARG A 4 -1.49 -25.36 3.23
CA ARG A 4 -0.50 -24.98 4.24
C ARG A 4 0.07 -23.59 3.96
N VAL A 5 0.45 -23.33 2.71
CA VAL A 5 0.95 -22.02 2.25
C VAL A 5 -0.12 -20.94 2.42
N ALA A 6 -1.40 -21.26 2.12
CA ALA A 6 -2.53 -20.36 2.32
C ALA A 6 -2.80 -20.01 3.80
N ARG A 7 -2.38 -20.86 4.76
CA ARG A 7 -2.46 -20.52 6.20
C ARG A 7 -1.42 -19.49 6.62
N LEU A 8 -0.23 -19.53 6.05
CA LEU A 8 0.85 -18.59 6.35
C LEU A 8 0.60 -17.21 5.71
N PHE A 9 0.09 -17.19 4.48
CA PHE A 9 -0.29 -15.99 3.76
C PHE A 9 -1.59 -16.27 2.99
N PRO A 10 -2.75 -15.89 3.55
CA PRO A 10 -4.07 -16.30 3.05
C PRO A 10 -4.32 -15.87 1.60
N LEU A 11 -5.06 -16.70 0.86
CA LEU A 11 -5.62 -16.28 -0.42
C LEU A 11 -6.68 -15.21 -0.16
N ARG A 12 -6.47 -14.02 -0.71
CA ARG A 12 -7.41 -12.90 -0.68
C ARG A 12 -7.41 -12.23 -2.03
N VAL A 13 -8.60 -12.04 -2.60
CA VAL A 13 -8.78 -11.40 -3.91
C VAL A 13 -10.17 -10.79 -4.01
N PRO A 14 -10.35 -9.56 -4.54
CA PRO A 14 -11.64 -8.98 -4.85
C PRO A 14 -12.36 -9.75 -5.97
N ARG A 15 -13.70 -9.84 -5.87
CA ARG A 15 -14.51 -10.53 -6.89
C ARG A 15 -14.34 -9.92 -8.28
N GLY A 16 -14.24 -8.59 -8.39
CA GLY A 16 -14.02 -7.90 -9.66
C GLY A 16 -12.67 -8.25 -10.30
N PHE A 17 -11.61 -8.48 -9.50
CA PHE A 17 -10.33 -8.95 -10.01
C PHE A 17 -10.39 -10.42 -10.44
N LEU A 18 -11.05 -11.28 -9.65
CA LEU A 18 -11.26 -12.69 -10.00
C LEU A 18 -12.03 -12.86 -11.32
N ALA A 19 -13.03 -12.01 -11.58
CA ALA A 19 -13.85 -12.06 -12.80
C ALA A 19 -13.07 -11.73 -14.08
N ARG A 20 -11.85 -11.17 -13.97
CA ARG A 20 -10.97 -10.88 -15.12
C ARG A 20 -10.09 -12.07 -15.51
N MET A 21 -10.03 -13.10 -14.67
CA MET A 21 -9.22 -14.29 -14.92
C MET A 21 -9.89 -15.21 -15.91
N GLN A 22 -9.08 -15.86 -16.74
CA GLN A 22 -9.56 -16.88 -17.69
C GLN A 22 -9.90 -18.17 -16.93
N LYS A 23 -11.19 -18.53 -16.92
CA LYS A 23 -11.67 -19.71 -16.20
C LYS A 23 -11.07 -20.98 -16.84
N GLY A 24 -10.46 -21.82 -15.98
CA GLY A 24 -9.88 -23.10 -16.40
C GLY A 24 -8.44 -22.99 -16.94
N ASP A 25 -7.86 -21.79 -16.98
CA ASP A 25 -6.48 -21.59 -17.38
C ASP A 25 -5.56 -21.48 -16.14
N PRO A 26 -4.72 -22.48 -15.84
CA PRO A 26 -3.77 -22.43 -14.75
C PRO A 26 -2.62 -21.43 -14.98
N GLU A 27 -2.37 -21.05 -16.24
CA GLU A 27 -1.32 -20.11 -16.64
C GLU A 27 -1.81 -18.67 -16.72
N ASP A 28 -3.08 -18.41 -16.37
CA ASP A 28 -3.62 -17.05 -16.34
C ASP A 28 -2.73 -16.11 -15.52
N PRO A 29 -2.24 -15.01 -16.09
CA PRO A 29 -1.28 -14.11 -15.41
C PRO A 29 -1.85 -13.40 -14.18
N LEU A 30 -3.17 -13.27 -14.05
CA LEU A 30 -3.80 -12.70 -12.87
C LEU A 30 -3.92 -13.76 -11.77
N LEU A 31 -4.23 -15.02 -12.13
CA LEU A 31 -4.26 -16.15 -11.21
C LEU A 31 -2.88 -16.38 -10.58
N GLN A 32 -1.82 -16.38 -11.37
CA GLN A 32 -0.45 -16.60 -10.90
C GLN A 32 -0.01 -15.57 -9.84
N GLN A 33 -0.58 -14.38 -9.83
CA GLN A 33 -0.26 -13.35 -8.84
C GLN A 33 -0.82 -13.65 -7.45
N ILE A 34 -1.82 -14.53 -7.33
CA ILE A 34 -2.56 -14.74 -6.09
C ILE A 34 -2.62 -16.20 -5.63
N LEU A 35 -2.37 -17.16 -6.53
CA LEU A 35 -2.49 -18.58 -6.22
C LEU A 35 -1.33 -19.05 -5.32
N PRO A 36 -1.59 -19.56 -4.10
CA PRO A 36 -0.54 -20.12 -3.26
C PRO A 36 0.11 -21.34 -3.90
N LEU A 37 1.43 -21.33 -4.05
CA LEU A 37 2.21 -22.40 -4.65
C LEU A 37 3.14 -23.06 -3.62
N ALA A 38 3.39 -24.37 -3.78
CA ALA A 38 4.34 -25.11 -2.94
C ALA A 38 5.75 -24.52 -2.97
N ALA A 39 6.14 -23.92 -4.09
CA ALA A 39 7.44 -23.28 -4.27
C ALA A 39 7.73 -22.16 -3.27
N GLU A 40 6.69 -21.54 -2.66
CA GLU A 40 6.86 -20.50 -1.66
C GLU A 40 7.46 -20.97 -0.34
N GLU A 41 7.52 -22.28 -0.09
CA GLU A 41 8.14 -22.89 1.09
C GLU A 41 9.61 -23.22 0.87
N ILE A 42 10.12 -23.06 -0.35
CA ILE A 42 11.52 -23.35 -0.67
C ILE A 42 12.38 -22.21 -0.12
N VAL A 43 13.25 -22.55 0.82
CA VAL A 43 14.27 -21.63 1.32
C VAL A 43 15.41 -21.57 0.30
N SER A 44 15.63 -20.39 -0.27
CA SER A 44 16.69 -20.18 -1.27
C SER A 44 17.83 -19.37 -0.66
N VAL A 45 19.06 -19.80 -0.91
CA VAL A 45 20.27 -19.09 -0.45
C VAL A 45 20.32 -17.69 -1.07
N GLY A 46 20.63 -16.68 -0.25
CA GLY A 46 20.71 -15.29 -0.70
C GLY A 46 19.38 -14.52 -0.62
N PHE A 47 18.27 -15.17 -0.24
CA PHE A 47 16.99 -14.51 0.01
C PHE A 47 16.72 -14.37 1.50
N SER A 48 16.06 -13.27 1.91
CA SER A 48 15.70 -12.99 3.30
C SER A 48 14.22 -12.61 3.44
N HIS A 49 13.71 -12.68 4.67
CA HIS A 49 12.36 -12.22 4.99
C HIS A 49 12.23 -10.69 5.06
N ASP A 50 13.35 -9.97 5.12
CA ASP A 50 13.43 -8.50 5.04
C ASP A 50 14.36 -8.08 3.89
N PRO A 51 13.92 -8.25 2.62
CA PRO A 51 14.77 -8.01 1.46
C PRO A 51 15.16 -6.53 1.28
N LEU A 52 14.41 -5.62 1.89
CA LEU A 52 14.66 -4.18 1.84
C LEU A 52 15.32 -3.63 3.10
N GLN A 53 15.62 -4.47 4.11
CA GLN A 53 16.20 -4.06 5.40
C GLN A 53 15.38 -2.96 6.09
N GLU A 54 14.04 -3.12 6.07
CA GLU A 54 13.12 -2.13 6.63
C GLU A 54 13.17 -2.09 8.17
N HIS A 55 13.58 -3.19 8.83
CA HIS A 55 13.75 -3.24 10.29
C HIS A 55 14.78 -2.22 10.79
N THR A 56 15.89 -2.01 10.05
CA THR A 56 16.94 -1.05 10.43
C THR A 56 16.56 0.39 10.11
N ALA A 57 15.60 0.61 9.22
CA ALA A 57 15.13 1.92 8.78
C ALA A 57 13.87 2.39 9.53
N ASN A 58 13.49 1.72 10.62
CA ASN A 58 12.25 1.96 11.38
C ASN A 58 12.55 2.65 12.73
N PRO A 59 12.79 3.99 12.76
CA PRO A 59 13.12 4.73 13.98
C PRO A 59 11.95 4.84 14.95
N LEU A 60 10.69 4.76 14.46
CA LEU A 60 9.47 4.75 15.27
C LEU A 60 8.49 3.72 14.70
N PRO A 61 7.68 3.06 15.54
CA PRO A 61 6.62 2.17 15.06
C PRO A 61 5.73 2.85 14.03
N GLY A 62 5.70 2.28 12.82
CA GLY A 62 4.90 2.80 11.72
C GLY A 62 5.58 3.85 10.84
N LEU A 63 6.84 4.22 11.12
CA LEU A 63 7.60 5.17 10.31
C LEU A 63 8.89 4.53 9.80
N LEU A 64 9.09 4.51 8.49
CA LEU A 64 10.33 4.09 7.83
C LEU A 64 11.04 5.32 7.27
N HIS A 65 12.29 5.55 7.69
CA HIS A 65 13.13 6.67 7.22
C HIS A 65 14.44 6.11 6.64
N LYS A 66 14.40 5.76 5.37
CA LYS A 66 15.52 5.13 4.66
C LYS A 66 16.27 6.11 3.74
N TYR A 67 15.58 7.13 3.26
CA TYR A 67 16.12 8.07 2.26
C TYR A 67 15.99 9.50 2.75
N HIS A 68 16.99 10.32 2.44
CA HIS A 68 16.95 11.75 2.74
C HIS A 68 15.71 12.41 2.11
N GLY A 69 15.10 13.31 2.85
CA GLY A 69 14.00 14.16 2.37
C GLY A 69 12.62 13.48 2.32
N ARG A 70 12.51 12.17 2.65
CA ARG A 70 11.22 11.46 2.61
C ARG A 70 11.11 10.38 3.66
N VAL A 71 9.91 10.19 4.16
CA VAL A 71 9.56 9.09 5.06
C VAL A 71 8.38 8.30 4.51
N LEU A 72 8.27 7.02 4.91
CA LEU A 72 7.15 6.16 4.60
C LEU A 72 6.41 5.80 5.87
N LEU A 73 5.09 5.93 5.87
CA LEU A 73 4.21 5.60 6.97
C LEU A 73 3.38 4.34 6.65
N THR A 74 3.36 3.39 7.59
CA THR A 74 2.52 2.20 7.48
C THR A 74 1.14 2.50 8.05
N ILE A 75 0.16 2.74 7.18
CA ILE A 75 -1.20 3.15 7.58
C ILE A 75 -2.05 1.97 8.03
N THR A 76 -1.88 0.82 7.38
CA THR A 76 -2.59 -0.43 7.69
C THR A 76 -1.74 -1.63 7.27
N GLY A 77 -1.91 -2.76 7.96
CA GLY A 77 -1.34 -4.05 7.53
C GLY A 77 -2.26 -4.84 6.59
N ALA A 78 -3.47 -4.34 6.33
CA ALA A 78 -4.44 -5.04 5.49
C ALA A 78 -4.26 -4.73 4.00
N CYS A 79 -4.59 -5.72 3.15
CA CYS A 79 -4.69 -5.57 1.70
C CYS A 79 -6.02 -6.14 1.21
N ALA A 80 -6.58 -5.60 0.12
CA ALA A 80 -7.73 -6.21 -0.56
C ALA A 80 -7.33 -7.47 -1.34
N ILE A 81 -6.08 -7.53 -1.75
CA ILE A 81 -5.47 -8.65 -2.48
C ILE A 81 -4.15 -9.05 -1.81
N ASN A 82 -3.89 -10.34 -1.66
CA ASN A 82 -2.63 -10.85 -1.14
C ASN A 82 -1.75 -11.33 -2.31
N CYS A 83 -0.92 -10.42 -2.79
CA CYS A 83 0.02 -10.69 -3.89
C CYS A 83 1.10 -11.67 -3.46
N ARG A 84 1.29 -12.78 -4.19
CA ARG A 84 2.28 -13.82 -3.83
C ARG A 84 3.72 -13.31 -3.84
N TYR A 85 4.00 -12.28 -4.62
CA TYR A 85 5.30 -11.61 -4.70
C TYR A 85 5.48 -10.47 -3.68
N CYS A 86 4.60 -10.34 -2.68
CA CYS A 86 4.66 -9.26 -1.70
C CYS A 86 5.94 -9.36 -0.86
N PHE A 87 6.83 -8.39 -0.99
CA PHE A 87 8.08 -8.33 -0.22
C PHE A 87 7.87 -8.02 1.27
N ARG A 88 6.70 -7.45 1.62
CA ARG A 88 6.31 -7.17 3.01
C ARG A 88 5.42 -8.25 3.63
N ARG A 89 5.32 -9.44 3.03
CA ARG A 89 4.49 -10.53 3.59
C ARG A 89 4.90 -10.98 5.01
N HIS A 90 6.14 -10.71 5.40
CA HIS A 90 6.72 -11.01 6.71
C HIS A 90 6.93 -9.76 7.59
N PHE A 91 6.51 -8.58 7.12
CA PHE A 91 6.65 -7.34 7.87
C PHE A 91 5.77 -7.36 9.14
N PRO A 92 6.30 -6.97 10.32
CA PRO A 92 5.58 -7.04 11.59
C PRO A 92 4.57 -5.90 11.75
N TYR A 93 3.48 -5.96 10.99
CA TYR A 93 2.45 -4.91 10.97
C TYR A 93 1.80 -4.66 12.32
N ALA A 94 1.62 -5.71 13.16
CA ALA A 94 1.00 -5.56 14.48
C ALA A 94 1.75 -4.57 15.37
N GLU A 95 3.06 -4.45 15.19
CA GLU A 95 3.94 -3.56 15.94
C GLU A 95 4.12 -2.20 15.23
N ASN A 96 3.71 -2.10 13.98
CA ASN A 96 4.01 -0.98 13.07
C ASN A 96 2.78 -0.27 12.51
N ILE A 97 1.60 -0.44 13.09
CA ILE A 97 0.41 0.36 12.77
C ILE A 97 0.26 1.41 13.87
N PRO A 98 0.45 2.70 13.56
CA PRO A 98 0.45 3.73 14.58
C PRO A 98 -0.95 3.97 15.14
N GLY A 99 -1.13 3.77 16.45
CA GLY A 99 -2.28 4.28 17.20
C GLY A 99 -2.11 5.76 17.56
N GLY A 100 -3.09 6.37 18.24
CA GLY A 100 -3.14 7.81 18.48
C GLY A 100 -1.85 8.43 19.01
N LYS A 101 -1.23 7.88 20.09
CA LYS A 101 0.01 8.41 20.66
C LYS A 101 1.21 8.19 19.72
N ALA A 102 1.29 7.04 19.05
CA ALA A 102 2.35 6.76 18.07
C ALA A 102 2.25 7.72 16.88
N TRP A 103 1.05 8.05 16.43
CA TRP A 103 0.83 9.04 15.38
C TRP A 103 1.38 10.42 15.77
N GLN A 104 1.14 10.89 16.99
CA GLN A 104 1.69 12.17 17.46
C GLN A 104 3.23 12.16 17.50
N ASN A 105 3.85 11.05 17.90
CA ASN A 105 5.31 10.91 17.86
C ASN A 105 5.84 10.96 16.43
N ILE A 106 5.14 10.37 15.48
CA ILE A 106 5.48 10.42 14.04
C ILE A 106 5.43 11.87 13.53
N LEU A 107 4.37 12.61 13.84
CA LEU A 107 4.25 14.02 13.45
C LEU A 107 5.37 14.86 14.06
N ALA A 108 5.68 14.66 15.35
CA ALA A 108 6.78 15.35 16.02
C ALA A 108 8.14 15.02 15.39
N TYR A 109 8.37 13.76 15.01
CA TYR A 109 9.59 13.34 14.29
C TYR A 109 9.74 14.07 12.95
N ILE A 110 8.66 14.08 12.15
CA ILE A 110 8.66 14.76 10.85
C ILE A 110 8.87 16.27 11.04
N GLN A 111 8.20 16.87 12.01
CA GLN A 111 8.32 18.31 12.30
C GLN A 111 9.71 18.73 12.76
N ALA A 112 10.43 17.85 13.44
CA ALA A 112 11.79 18.12 13.93
C ALA A 112 12.85 18.06 12.83
N ASP A 113 12.58 17.40 11.71
CA ASP A 113 13.52 17.29 10.57
C ASP A 113 12.99 18.02 9.34
N SER A 114 13.42 19.28 9.18
CA SER A 114 12.99 20.14 8.07
C SER A 114 13.47 19.67 6.68
N SER A 115 14.34 18.67 6.60
CA SER A 115 14.72 18.05 5.33
C SER A 115 13.62 17.19 4.75
N ILE A 116 12.67 16.68 5.59
CA ILE A 116 11.57 15.81 5.16
C ILE A 116 10.51 16.66 4.45
N SER A 117 10.51 16.65 3.13
CA SER A 117 9.53 17.36 2.31
C SER A 117 8.44 16.47 1.72
N GLU A 118 8.64 15.15 1.75
CA GLU A 118 7.73 14.15 1.18
C GLU A 118 7.35 13.09 2.22
N VAL A 119 6.05 12.81 2.32
CA VAL A 119 5.51 11.71 3.13
C VAL A 119 4.78 10.71 2.24
N ILE A 120 5.14 9.44 2.36
CA ILE A 120 4.58 8.33 1.59
C ILE A 120 3.65 7.52 2.49
N LEU A 121 2.38 7.42 2.16
CA LEU A 121 1.46 6.47 2.81
C LEU A 121 1.56 5.11 2.10
N SER A 122 1.80 4.06 2.88
CA SER A 122 1.97 2.69 2.39
C SER A 122 1.58 1.68 3.50
N GLY A 123 2.24 0.54 3.56
CA GLY A 123 2.01 -0.52 4.52
C GLY A 123 1.55 -1.79 3.83
N GLY A 124 0.36 -2.29 4.18
CA GLY A 124 -0.41 -3.18 3.35
C GLY A 124 -0.89 -2.39 2.13
N ASP A 125 -2.15 -2.00 2.09
CA ASP A 125 -2.61 -1.04 1.09
C ASP A 125 -3.34 0.11 1.82
N PRO A 126 -2.79 1.34 1.81
CA PRO A 126 -3.31 2.46 2.58
C PRO A 126 -4.74 2.84 2.20
N LEU A 127 -5.17 2.62 0.95
CA LEU A 127 -6.53 2.93 0.51
C LEU A 127 -7.59 1.97 1.07
N LEU A 128 -7.21 0.91 1.81
CA LEU A 128 -8.16 0.15 2.63
C LEU A 128 -8.59 0.89 3.90
N ALA A 129 -7.85 1.87 4.35
CA ALA A 129 -8.32 2.76 5.40
C ALA A 129 -9.47 3.63 4.87
N ASN A 130 -10.39 4.03 5.78
CA ASN A 130 -11.50 4.89 5.39
C ASN A 130 -11.04 6.31 5.07
N ASP A 131 -11.82 7.03 4.26
CA ASP A 131 -11.48 8.36 3.79
C ASP A 131 -11.37 9.39 4.93
N HIS A 132 -12.18 9.27 5.98
CA HIS A 132 -12.09 10.13 7.15
C HIS A 132 -10.71 10.04 7.83
N TYR A 133 -10.18 8.84 8.00
CA TYR A 133 -8.85 8.62 8.59
C TYR A 133 -7.73 9.12 7.67
N LEU A 134 -7.80 8.81 6.37
CA LEU A 134 -6.80 9.25 5.39
C LEU A 134 -6.77 10.78 5.26
N ARG A 135 -7.95 11.41 5.21
CA ARG A 135 -8.09 12.87 5.22
C ARG A 135 -7.46 13.47 6.48
N LYS A 136 -7.78 12.90 7.67
CA LYS A 136 -7.16 13.36 8.91
C LYS A 136 -5.63 13.28 8.86
N CYS A 137 -5.07 12.19 8.34
CA CYS A 137 -3.62 12.05 8.17
C CYS A 137 -3.07 13.14 7.22
N ALA A 138 -3.75 13.41 6.11
CA ALA A 138 -3.35 14.44 5.16
C ALA A 138 -3.40 15.85 5.78
N ASP A 139 -4.45 16.16 6.54
CA ASP A 139 -4.62 17.44 7.23
C ASP A 139 -3.53 17.64 8.30
N ASP A 140 -3.27 16.61 9.13
CA ASP A 140 -2.20 16.65 10.14
C ASP A 140 -0.82 16.91 9.49
N LEU A 141 -0.50 16.23 8.40
CA LEU A 141 0.75 16.42 7.64
C LEU A 141 0.80 17.79 6.96
N ALA A 142 -0.32 18.28 6.46
CA ALA A 142 -0.42 19.60 5.86
C ALA A 142 -0.17 20.74 6.86
N ASN A 143 -0.29 20.53 8.16
CA ASN A 143 0.07 21.49 9.19
C ASN A 143 1.59 21.61 9.43
N ILE A 144 2.41 20.72 8.86
CA ILE A 144 3.87 20.78 8.94
C ILE A 144 4.39 21.56 7.72
N ALA A 145 4.91 22.78 7.95
CA ALA A 145 5.17 23.76 6.89
C ALA A 145 6.12 23.28 5.77
N HIS A 146 7.13 22.48 6.10
CA HIS A 146 8.12 22.00 5.12
C HIS A 146 7.69 20.72 4.38
N VAL A 147 6.62 20.04 4.82
CA VAL A 147 6.04 18.93 4.07
C VAL A 147 5.23 19.49 2.90
N ASN A 148 5.60 19.12 1.68
CA ASN A 148 5.00 19.63 0.45
C ASN A 148 4.32 18.52 -0.38
N ILE A 149 4.75 17.26 -0.23
CA ILE A 149 4.28 16.15 -1.05
C ILE A 149 3.67 15.08 -0.17
N LEU A 150 2.45 14.68 -0.50
CA LEU A 150 1.78 13.50 0.01
C LEU A 150 1.69 12.46 -1.10
N ARG A 151 2.43 11.37 -0.97
CA ARG A 151 2.39 10.26 -1.91
C ARG A 151 1.65 9.07 -1.31
N ILE A 152 0.80 8.44 -2.07
CA ILE A 152 0.09 7.21 -1.69
C ILE A 152 0.51 6.09 -2.63
N HIS A 153 0.99 4.97 -2.07
CA HIS A 153 1.28 3.76 -2.82
C HIS A 153 0.15 2.76 -2.63
N SER A 154 -0.60 2.49 -3.68
CA SER A 154 -1.76 1.59 -3.61
C SER A 154 -1.92 0.75 -4.86
N ARG A 155 -2.44 -0.45 -4.69
CA ARG A 155 -2.90 -1.30 -5.77
C ARG A 155 -4.43 -1.28 -5.93
N LEU A 156 -5.15 -0.63 -5.01
CA LEU A 156 -6.61 -0.61 -5.03
C LEU A 156 -7.20 -0.04 -6.31
N PRO A 157 -6.68 1.01 -6.95
CA PRO A 157 -7.24 1.50 -8.22
C PRO A 157 -7.27 0.43 -9.32
N ILE A 158 -6.37 -0.56 -9.23
CA ILE A 158 -6.30 -1.67 -10.19
C ILE A 158 -7.18 -2.85 -9.77
N VAL A 159 -7.15 -3.24 -8.49
CA VAL A 159 -7.80 -4.48 -8.04
C VAL A 159 -9.22 -4.28 -7.55
N LEU A 160 -9.55 -3.05 -7.14
CA LEU A 160 -10.86 -2.63 -6.61
C LEU A 160 -11.12 -1.17 -7.04
N PRO A 161 -11.32 -0.90 -8.35
CA PRO A 161 -11.46 0.47 -8.87
C PRO A 161 -12.60 1.26 -8.23
N GLU A 162 -13.63 0.59 -7.72
CA GLU A 162 -14.75 1.20 -7.00
C GLU A 162 -14.33 1.91 -5.71
N ARG A 163 -13.08 1.71 -5.25
CA ARG A 163 -12.50 2.47 -4.13
C ARG A 163 -12.23 3.93 -4.48
N ILE A 164 -12.07 4.24 -5.74
CA ILE A 164 -11.92 5.62 -6.21
C ILE A 164 -13.31 6.26 -6.28
N THR A 165 -13.70 6.85 -5.17
CA THR A 165 -15.01 7.48 -4.98
C THR A 165 -14.90 9.00 -5.10
N THR A 166 -16.01 9.67 -5.28
CA THR A 166 -16.08 11.15 -5.25
C THR A 166 -15.54 11.70 -3.92
N ASP A 167 -15.84 11.03 -2.79
CA ASP A 167 -15.33 11.45 -1.48
C ASP A 167 -13.80 11.35 -1.41
N PHE A 168 -13.24 10.27 -1.96
CA PHE A 168 -11.78 10.12 -2.08
C PHE A 168 -11.19 11.26 -2.92
N LEU A 169 -11.70 11.48 -4.11
CA LEU A 169 -11.20 12.52 -5.03
C LEU A 169 -11.29 13.92 -4.41
N ASN A 170 -12.39 14.22 -3.73
CA ASN A 170 -12.61 15.51 -3.09
C ASN A 170 -11.55 15.83 -2.03
N TRP A 171 -11.24 14.93 -1.09
CA TRP A 171 -10.23 15.23 -0.08
C TRP A 171 -8.81 15.15 -0.63
N PHE A 172 -8.57 14.25 -1.59
CA PHE A 172 -7.26 14.05 -2.20
C PHE A 172 -6.80 15.27 -2.99
N SER A 173 -7.74 16.01 -3.62
CA SER A 173 -7.46 17.26 -4.35
C SER A 173 -7.54 18.52 -3.48
N ALA A 174 -8.24 18.49 -2.32
CA ALA A 174 -8.47 19.68 -1.51
C ALA A 174 -7.32 20.05 -0.56
N THR A 175 -6.35 19.16 -0.34
CA THR A 175 -5.20 19.44 0.54
C THR A 175 -4.23 20.44 -0.11
N ARG A 176 -3.49 21.22 0.71
CA ARG A 176 -2.42 22.07 0.19
C ARG A 176 -1.20 21.29 -0.32
N LEU A 177 -1.08 20.00 0.07
CA LEU A 177 0.03 19.17 -0.35
C LEU A 177 -0.11 18.80 -1.83
N GLN A 178 1.00 18.71 -2.54
CA GLN A 178 0.99 18.05 -3.84
C GLN A 178 0.72 16.56 -3.66
N THR A 179 -0.43 16.11 -4.07
CA THR A 179 -0.85 14.71 -3.95
C THR A 179 -0.37 13.90 -5.15
N ILE A 180 0.20 12.72 -4.87
CA ILE A 180 0.67 11.78 -5.89
C ILE A 180 0.14 10.39 -5.54
N LEU A 181 -0.62 9.77 -6.44
CA LEU A 181 -1.03 8.38 -6.31
C LEU A 181 -0.17 7.50 -7.23
N ILE A 182 0.61 6.61 -6.62
CA ILE A 182 1.36 5.59 -7.35
C ILE A 182 0.54 4.31 -7.35
N THR A 183 0.07 3.92 -8.52
CA THR A 183 -0.66 2.66 -8.66
C THR A 183 0.22 1.56 -9.22
N HIS A 184 -0.02 0.33 -8.79
CA HIS A 184 0.77 -0.84 -9.15
C HIS A 184 -0.06 -1.81 -9.98
N SER A 185 0.36 -2.02 -11.22
CA SER A 185 -0.18 -3.01 -12.17
C SER A 185 0.95 -3.88 -12.71
N ASN A 186 0.71 -5.19 -12.86
CA ASN A 186 1.72 -6.14 -13.32
C ASN A 186 1.43 -6.69 -14.71
N HIS A 187 0.19 -6.64 -15.17
CA HIS A 187 -0.20 -7.23 -16.44
C HIS A 187 -1.31 -6.41 -17.12
N ALA A 188 -1.32 -6.39 -18.46
CA ALA A 188 -2.32 -5.67 -19.25
C ALA A 188 -3.76 -6.13 -18.99
N ASN A 189 -3.96 -7.41 -18.68
CA ASN A 189 -5.29 -7.98 -18.36
C ASN A 189 -5.90 -7.40 -17.06
N GLU A 190 -5.13 -6.65 -16.25
CA GLU A 190 -5.62 -5.91 -15.09
C GLU A 190 -6.39 -4.65 -15.50
N LEU A 191 -6.16 -4.12 -16.70
CA LEU A 191 -6.64 -2.81 -17.15
C LEU A 191 -7.95 -2.93 -17.96
N ASN A 192 -9.03 -3.30 -17.26
CA ASN A 192 -10.37 -3.30 -17.85
C ASN A 192 -11.02 -1.90 -17.79
N ASP A 193 -12.22 -1.75 -18.36
CA ASP A 193 -12.89 -0.44 -18.45
C ASP A 193 -13.15 0.22 -17.09
N PRO A 194 -13.62 -0.48 -16.03
CA PRO A 194 -13.71 0.12 -14.70
C PRO A 194 -12.39 0.68 -14.16
N VAL A 195 -11.26 0.00 -14.41
CA VAL A 195 -9.93 0.47 -14.01
C VAL A 195 -9.53 1.70 -14.80
N LYS A 196 -9.78 1.71 -16.12
CA LYS A 196 -9.50 2.88 -16.97
C LYS A 196 -10.29 4.09 -16.49
N SER A 197 -11.59 3.93 -16.21
CA SER A 197 -12.44 5.01 -15.67
C SER A 197 -11.89 5.56 -14.36
N ALA A 198 -11.54 4.69 -13.40
CA ALA A 198 -10.96 5.12 -12.12
C ALA A 198 -9.63 5.89 -12.29
N ILE A 199 -8.80 5.50 -13.26
CA ILE A 199 -7.55 6.21 -13.58
C ILE A 199 -7.84 7.57 -14.24
N GLU A 200 -8.86 7.65 -15.10
CA GLU A 200 -9.29 8.90 -15.72
C GLU A 200 -9.81 9.89 -14.67
N ASP A 201 -10.62 9.43 -13.72
CA ASP A 201 -11.12 10.25 -12.61
C ASP A 201 -9.96 10.80 -11.74
N LEU A 202 -8.90 10.00 -11.54
CA LEU A 202 -7.70 10.41 -10.78
C LEU A 202 -6.83 11.45 -11.53
N ARG A 203 -7.03 11.67 -12.82
CA ARG A 203 -6.25 12.62 -13.64
C ARG A 203 -6.87 14.00 -13.74
N GLN A 204 -8.13 14.16 -13.32
CA GLN A 204 -8.84 15.43 -13.27
C GLN A 204 -8.41 16.27 -12.07
#